data_452eb0371324c273c5124a9f4fd98d54
#
_entry.id   452eb0371324c273c5124a9f4fd98d54
#
_cell.length_a   1.000
_cell.length_b   1.000
_cell.length_c   1.000
_cell.angle_alpha   90.00
_cell.angle_beta   90.00
_cell.angle_gamma   90.00
#
_symmetry.space_group_name_H-M   'P 1'
#
loop_
_entity.id
_entity.type
_entity.pdbx_description
1 polymer ?
#
loop_
_entity_poly.entity_id
_entity_poly.type
_entity_poly.pdbx_seq_one_letter_code
_entity_poly.pdbx_strand_id
1 'polypeptide(L)'
;AINKERNFIKNSKVNILLKTGEQISKLDLENMYNFYIDTSNKKWGKAYLNKEFFKLLNDNFRNKILLIFAEQSSNIIAGAMHIIGKDTLYGRYWGCINEIKYLHFELCYYQAIEWAIQHKKKYVEGGAQGPHKIQRGYLPVKTFSSHYISNISFRDAVKKYLKEEEEIISNDIALINKKYSPFKNKN
;
A
#
# COMPACT_ATOMS: atom_id res chain seq x y z
N ALA A 1 -10.98 3.75 17.44
CA ALA A 1 -11.24 3.07 16.15
C ALA A 1 -10.22 1.93 15.92
N ILE A 2 -8.92 2.20 15.88
CA ILE A 2 -7.84 1.24 15.56
C ILE A 2 -7.87 -0.01 16.44
N ASN A 3 -7.92 0.15 17.78
CA ASN A 3 -7.97 -0.99 18.70
C ASN A 3 -9.20 -1.89 18.47
N LYS A 4 -10.36 -1.30 18.14
CA LYS A 4 -11.57 -2.06 17.80
C LYS A 4 -11.37 -2.90 16.54
N GLU A 5 -10.75 -2.33 15.51
CA GLU A 5 -10.47 -3.00 14.24
C GLU A 5 -9.50 -4.17 14.43
N ARG A 6 -8.39 -3.94 15.14
CA ARG A 6 -7.39 -4.96 15.44
C ARG A 6 -7.91 -6.08 16.33
N ASN A 7 -8.71 -5.74 17.36
CA ASN A 7 -9.34 -6.74 18.21
C ASN A 7 -10.33 -7.61 17.44
N PHE A 8 -11.04 -7.02 16.45
CA PHE A 8 -11.92 -7.81 15.58
C PHE A 8 -11.13 -8.88 14.82
N ILE A 9 -9.99 -8.53 14.22
CA ILE A 9 -9.14 -9.48 13.49
C ILE A 9 -8.57 -10.54 14.44
N LYS A 10 -8.06 -10.17 15.61
CA LYS A 10 -7.56 -11.12 16.62
C LYS A 10 -8.59 -12.19 16.99
N ASN A 11 -9.87 -11.81 17.03
CA ASN A 11 -10.97 -12.70 17.39
C ASN A 11 -11.56 -13.48 16.18
N SER A 12 -11.13 -13.20 14.96
CA SER A 12 -11.70 -13.79 13.74
C SER A 12 -11.09 -15.12 13.30
N LYS A 13 -10.23 -15.72 14.12
CA LYS A 13 -9.50 -16.98 13.80
C LYS A 13 -8.66 -16.88 12.52
N VAL A 14 -8.15 -15.68 12.23
CA VAL A 14 -7.22 -15.42 11.13
C VAL A 14 -5.82 -15.29 11.69
N ASN A 15 -4.90 -16.06 11.15
CA ASN A 15 -3.46 -15.95 11.45
C ASN A 15 -2.82 -14.97 10.47
N ILE A 16 -1.95 -14.10 10.97
CA ILE A 16 -1.18 -13.17 10.14
C ILE A 16 0.24 -13.72 9.98
N LEU A 17 0.67 -13.88 8.73
CA LEU A 17 1.97 -14.40 8.36
C LEU A 17 2.77 -13.30 7.65
N LEU A 18 3.97 -13.02 8.14
CA LEU A 18 4.90 -12.07 7.51
C LEU A 18 6.06 -12.86 6.91
N LYS A 19 6.37 -12.61 5.64
CA LYS A 19 7.45 -13.30 4.92
C LYS A 19 8.33 -12.31 4.18
N THR A 20 9.65 -12.48 4.29
CA THR A 20 10.67 -11.69 3.59
C THR A 20 11.79 -12.58 3.09
N GLY A 21 12.49 -12.19 2.05
CA GLY A 21 13.70 -12.87 1.57
C GLY A 21 13.47 -14.37 1.31
N GLU A 22 14.30 -15.21 1.93
CA GLU A 22 14.26 -16.68 1.76
C GLU A 22 12.98 -17.33 2.27
N GLN A 23 12.20 -16.66 3.10
CA GLN A 23 10.90 -17.17 3.57
C GLN A 23 9.83 -17.12 2.48
N ILE A 24 10.06 -16.34 1.42
CA ILE A 24 9.12 -16.21 0.30
C ILE A 24 9.34 -17.37 -0.67
N SER A 25 8.32 -18.18 -0.84
CA SER A 25 8.29 -19.26 -1.83
C SER A 25 7.69 -18.81 -3.16
N LYS A 26 7.87 -19.61 -4.21
CA LYS A 26 7.19 -19.42 -5.50
C LYS A 26 5.67 -19.41 -5.33
N LEU A 27 5.14 -20.27 -4.49
CA LEU A 27 3.70 -20.35 -4.21
C LEU A 27 3.17 -19.06 -3.55
N ASP A 28 3.95 -18.43 -2.68
CA ASP A 28 3.55 -17.18 -2.06
C ASP A 28 3.36 -16.07 -3.10
N LEU A 29 4.24 -16.00 -4.10
CA LEU A 29 4.12 -15.01 -5.19
C LEU A 29 3.03 -15.37 -6.20
N GLU A 30 2.73 -16.67 -6.41
CA GLU A 30 1.57 -17.08 -7.19
C GLU A 30 0.26 -16.70 -6.48
N ASN A 31 0.15 -16.89 -5.17
CA ASN A 31 -0.99 -16.43 -4.39
C ASN A 31 -1.13 -14.91 -4.48
N MET A 32 -0.03 -14.16 -4.34
CA MET A 32 -0.06 -12.71 -4.46
C MET A 32 -0.47 -12.23 -5.86
N TYR A 33 -0.02 -12.92 -6.92
CA TYR A 33 -0.48 -12.66 -8.29
C TYR A 33 -1.99 -12.87 -8.43
N ASN A 34 -2.53 -13.97 -7.89
CA ASN A 34 -3.97 -14.25 -7.95
C ASN A 34 -4.79 -13.16 -7.23
N PHE A 35 -4.33 -12.70 -6.06
CA PHE A 35 -4.95 -11.59 -5.34
C PHE A 35 -4.87 -10.27 -6.10
N TYR A 36 -3.74 -10.01 -6.78
CA TYR A 36 -3.58 -8.84 -7.63
C TYR A 36 -4.57 -8.86 -8.81
N ILE A 37 -4.71 -10.01 -9.50
CA ILE A 37 -5.65 -10.18 -10.62
C ILE A 37 -7.10 -9.98 -10.14
N ASP A 38 -7.51 -10.62 -9.04
CA ASP A 38 -8.86 -10.49 -8.50
C ASP A 38 -9.19 -9.02 -8.17
N THR A 39 -8.29 -8.31 -7.50
CA THR A 39 -8.48 -6.90 -7.19
C THR A 39 -8.53 -6.01 -8.44
N SER A 40 -7.71 -6.32 -9.45
CA SER A 40 -7.71 -5.57 -10.72
C SER A 40 -9.03 -5.75 -11.47
N ASN A 41 -9.56 -6.96 -11.51
CA ASN A 41 -10.83 -7.28 -12.17
C ASN A 41 -12.02 -6.61 -11.48
N LYS A 42 -12.00 -6.50 -10.14
CA LYS A 42 -13.05 -5.80 -9.36
C LYS A 42 -13.04 -4.28 -9.54
N LYS A 43 -11.92 -3.67 -9.97
CA LYS A 43 -11.72 -2.20 -10.03
C LYS A 43 -11.85 -1.61 -11.43
N TRP A 44 -12.54 -2.24 -12.39
CA TRP A 44 -12.76 -1.71 -13.74
C TRP A 44 -11.48 -1.46 -14.56
N GLY A 45 -10.39 -2.11 -14.21
CA GLY A 45 -9.10 -1.98 -14.90
C GLY A 45 -8.63 -3.31 -15.46
N LYS A 46 -7.73 -3.24 -16.45
CA LYS A 46 -6.95 -4.42 -16.86
C LYS A 46 -5.72 -4.50 -15.97
N ALA A 47 -5.42 -5.70 -15.47
CA ALA A 47 -4.14 -5.99 -14.83
C ALA A 47 -3.01 -5.69 -15.83
N TYR A 48 -2.07 -4.83 -15.43
CA TYR A 48 -0.91 -4.46 -16.27
C TYR A 48 0.33 -5.30 -15.96
N LEU A 49 0.33 -6.06 -14.86
CA LEU A 49 1.37 -7.02 -14.52
C LEU A 49 0.91 -8.44 -14.87
N ASN A 50 1.82 -9.23 -15.35
CA ASN A 50 1.61 -10.63 -15.71
C ASN A 50 2.28 -11.58 -14.70
N LYS A 51 2.05 -12.88 -14.85
CA LYS A 51 2.63 -13.91 -13.99
C LYS A 51 4.17 -13.91 -14.02
N GLU A 52 4.77 -13.61 -15.18
CA GLU A 52 6.22 -13.55 -15.34
C GLU A 52 6.85 -12.46 -14.49
N PHE A 53 6.19 -11.30 -14.32
CA PHE A 53 6.66 -10.26 -13.40
C PHE A 53 6.82 -10.80 -11.97
N PHE A 54 5.83 -11.53 -11.46
CA PHE A 54 5.89 -12.10 -10.10
C PHE A 54 6.95 -13.18 -9.97
N LYS A 55 7.20 -13.95 -11.04
CA LYS A 55 8.32 -14.91 -11.08
C LYS A 55 9.67 -14.18 -11.01
N LEU A 56 9.86 -13.13 -11.81
CA LEU A 56 11.08 -12.31 -11.77
C LEU A 56 11.29 -11.64 -10.41
N LEU A 57 10.23 -11.26 -9.70
CA LEU A 57 10.33 -10.77 -8.34
C LEU A 57 10.92 -11.83 -7.41
N ASN A 58 10.51 -13.11 -7.54
CA ASN A 58 11.08 -14.18 -6.75
C ASN A 58 12.57 -14.36 -7.02
N ASP A 59 12.96 -14.37 -8.27
CA ASP A 59 14.31 -14.73 -8.69
C ASP A 59 15.32 -13.61 -8.40
N ASN A 60 14.90 -12.33 -8.50
CA ASN A 60 15.82 -11.20 -8.48
C ASN A 60 15.58 -10.19 -7.36
N PHE A 61 14.41 -10.20 -6.72
CA PHE A 61 14.00 -9.09 -5.86
C PHE A 61 13.36 -9.49 -4.53
N ARG A 62 13.25 -10.79 -4.21
CA ARG A 62 12.55 -11.27 -3.01
C ARG A 62 13.09 -10.69 -1.70
N ASN A 63 14.39 -10.36 -1.64
CA ASN A 63 15.01 -9.71 -0.48
C ASN A 63 14.55 -8.24 -0.26
N LYS A 64 13.83 -7.68 -1.23
CA LYS A 64 13.24 -6.34 -1.17
C LYS A 64 11.72 -6.37 -1.07
N ILE A 65 11.14 -7.52 -0.75
CA ILE A 65 9.70 -7.71 -0.64
C ILE A 65 9.34 -8.10 0.78
N LEU A 66 8.28 -7.51 1.30
CA LEU A 66 7.53 -7.98 2.46
C LEU A 66 6.14 -8.43 1.98
N LEU A 67 5.83 -9.69 2.18
CA LEU A 67 4.48 -10.24 2.01
C LEU A 67 3.84 -10.37 3.39
N ILE A 68 2.61 -9.89 3.51
CA ILE A 68 1.79 -10.02 4.71
C ILE A 68 0.53 -10.76 4.30
N PHE A 69 0.41 -12.00 4.74
CA PHE A 69 -0.72 -12.87 4.41
C PHE A 69 -1.67 -13.03 5.59
N ALA A 70 -2.92 -13.27 5.26
CA ALA A 70 -3.93 -13.76 6.18
C ALA A 70 -4.21 -15.23 5.86
N GLU A 71 -4.09 -16.08 6.86
CA GLU A 71 -4.38 -17.50 6.79
C GLU A 71 -5.61 -17.84 7.65
N GLN A 72 -6.51 -18.65 7.10
CA GLN A 72 -7.65 -19.20 7.84
C GLN A 72 -7.84 -20.66 7.45
N SER A 73 -7.92 -21.56 8.43
CA SER A 73 -8.04 -23.00 8.19
C SER A 73 -6.97 -23.56 7.24
N SER A 74 -5.72 -23.15 7.44
CA SER A 74 -4.54 -23.51 6.63
C SER A 74 -4.58 -23.04 5.16
N ASN A 75 -5.48 -22.13 4.81
CA ASN A 75 -5.55 -21.53 3.48
C ASN A 75 -5.18 -20.06 3.53
N ILE A 76 -4.38 -19.61 2.59
CA ILE A 76 -4.09 -18.19 2.42
C ILE A 76 -5.28 -17.52 1.76
N ILE A 77 -5.96 -16.64 2.49
CA ILE A 77 -7.22 -16.00 2.06
C ILE A 77 -7.07 -14.55 1.62
N ALA A 78 -5.98 -13.92 1.98
CA ALA A 78 -5.67 -12.54 1.56
C ALA A 78 -4.16 -12.27 1.63
N GLY A 79 -3.71 -11.27 0.89
CA GLY A 79 -2.30 -10.87 0.89
C GLY A 79 -2.11 -9.39 0.60
N ALA A 80 -1.10 -8.81 1.24
CA ALA A 80 -0.58 -7.48 0.94
C ALA A 80 0.92 -7.58 0.60
N MET A 81 1.34 -6.89 -0.45
CA MET A 81 2.73 -6.82 -0.88
C MET A 81 3.29 -5.42 -0.68
N HIS A 82 4.45 -5.35 -0.06
CA HIS A 82 5.19 -4.12 0.17
C HIS A 82 6.61 -4.25 -0.41
N ILE A 83 7.18 -3.13 -0.85
CA ILE A 83 8.57 -3.05 -1.26
C ILE A 83 9.39 -2.43 -0.13
N ILE A 84 10.50 -3.09 0.20
CA ILE A 84 11.43 -2.69 1.25
C ILE A 84 12.49 -1.78 0.65
N GLY A 85 12.35 -0.47 0.86
CA GLY A 85 13.39 0.52 0.54
C GLY A 85 14.42 0.68 1.67
N LYS A 86 15.37 1.59 1.47
CA LYS A 86 16.40 1.91 2.49
C LYS A 86 15.74 2.42 3.78
N ASP A 87 14.98 3.47 3.70
CA ASP A 87 14.35 4.16 4.82
C ASP A 87 12.81 4.03 4.83
N THR A 88 12.22 3.52 3.76
CA THR A 88 10.77 3.51 3.51
C THR A 88 10.25 2.13 3.18
N LEU A 89 9.11 1.77 3.73
CA LEU A 89 8.32 0.63 3.32
C LEU A 89 7.18 1.12 2.41
N TYR A 90 7.10 0.61 1.19
CA TYR A 90 6.14 1.05 0.17
C TYR A 90 5.02 0.02 0.01
N GLY A 91 3.79 0.36 0.36
CA GLY A 91 2.61 -0.45 0.06
C GLY A 91 2.32 -0.48 -1.45
N ARG A 92 2.14 -1.68 -2.02
CA ARG A 92 1.95 -1.85 -3.48
C ARG A 92 0.65 -2.52 -3.85
N TYR A 93 0.46 -3.76 -3.50
CA TYR A 93 -0.67 -4.56 -3.94
C TYR A 93 -1.36 -5.23 -2.77
N TRP A 94 -2.66 -5.41 -2.91
CA TRP A 94 -3.53 -6.08 -1.96
C TRP A 94 -4.58 -6.88 -2.72
N GLY A 95 -5.01 -7.98 -2.12
CA GLY A 95 -6.22 -8.67 -2.54
C GLY A 95 -6.67 -9.73 -1.55
N CYS A 96 -7.89 -10.21 -1.72
CA CYS A 96 -8.47 -11.24 -0.86
C CYS A 96 -9.50 -12.07 -1.62
N ILE A 97 -9.64 -13.35 -1.25
CA ILE A 97 -10.67 -14.24 -1.79
C ILE A 97 -12.04 -13.82 -1.20
N ASN A 98 -12.09 -13.67 0.12
CA ASN A 98 -13.29 -13.29 0.85
C ASN A 98 -13.06 -11.98 1.60
N GLU A 99 -14.06 -11.11 1.60
CA GLU A 99 -14.01 -9.87 2.36
C GLU A 99 -14.25 -10.14 3.84
N ILE A 100 -13.20 -9.96 4.65
CA ILE A 100 -13.29 -9.93 6.11
C ILE A 100 -13.17 -8.49 6.55
N LYS A 101 -14.12 -8.04 7.35
CA LYS A 101 -14.15 -6.66 7.85
C LYS A 101 -12.81 -6.31 8.53
N TYR A 102 -12.24 -5.16 8.16
CA TYR A 102 -10.97 -4.61 8.66
C TYR A 102 -9.70 -5.37 8.24
N LEU A 103 -9.78 -6.51 7.56
CA LEU A 103 -8.60 -7.28 7.16
C LEU A 103 -7.66 -6.47 6.26
N HIS A 104 -8.20 -5.72 5.33
CA HIS A 104 -7.43 -4.79 4.50
C HIS A 104 -6.60 -3.81 5.35
N PHE A 105 -7.19 -3.24 6.42
CA PHE A 105 -6.48 -2.31 7.28
C PHE A 105 -5.40 -3.00 8.12
N GLU A 106 -5.67 -4.21 8.57
CA GLU A 106 -4.69 -4.99 9.31
C GLU A 106 -3.46 -5.29 8.46
N LEU A 107 -3.64 -5.85 7.25
CA LEU A 107 -2.52 -6.25 6.41
C LEU A 107 -1.79 -5.08 5.77
N CYS A 108 -2.53 -4.11 5.22
CA CYS A 108 -1.95 -3.02 4.45
C CYS A 108 -1.38 -1.89 5.31
N TYR A 109 -1.87 -1.72 6.55
CA TYR A 109 -1.47 -0.58 7.38
C TYR A 109 -0.90 -1.01 8.73
N TYR A 110 -1.62 -1.74 9.56
CA TYR A 110 -1.18 -1.97 10.93
C TYR A 110 0.05 -2.87 11.01
N GLN A 111 0.04 -3.99 10.30
CA GLN A 111 1.19 -4.89 10.22
C GLN A 111 2.39 -4.25 9.51
N ALA A 112 2.13 -3.45 8.47
CA ALA A 112 3.18 -2.72 7.76
C ALA A 112 3.87 -1.69 8.68
N ILE A 113 3.09 -0.94 9.49
CA ILE A 113 3.64 0.01 10.47
C ILE A 113 4.44 -0.72 11.54
N GLU A 114 3.92 -1.81 12.12
CA GLU A 114 4.63 -2.59 13.14
C GLU A 114 5.95 -3.16 12.60
N TRP A 115 5.91 -3.74 11.41
CA TRP A 115 7.11 -4.24 10.75
C TRP A 115 8.15 -3.12 10.51
N ALA A 116 7.69 -1.98 10.03
CA ALA A 116 8.55 -0.83 9.77
C ALA A 116 9.22 -0.31 11.05
N ILE A 117 8.49 -0.24 12.16
CA ILE A 117 9.03 0.16 13.48
C ILE A 117 10.11 -0.85 13.94
N GLN A 118 9.81 -2.15 13.88
CA GLN A 118 10.75 -3.21 14.27
C GLN A 118 12.04 -3.18 13.45
N HIS A 119 11.94 -2.83 12.14
CA HIS A 119 13.07 -2.75 11.22
C HIS A 119 13.65 -1.34 11.06
N LYS A 120 13.31 -0.43 11.97
CA LYS A 120 13.84 0.95 12.05
C LYS A 120 13.69 1.73 10.73
N LYS A 121 12.59 1.48 9.99
CA LYS A 121 12.22 2.30 8.83
C LYS A 121 11.70 3.65 9.29
N LYS A 122 12.04 4.70 8.54
CA LYS A 122 11.59 6.07 8.88
C LYS A 122 10.17 6.34 8.39
N TYR A 123 9.78 5.72 7.28
CA TYR A 123 8.53 6.01 6.59
C TYR A 123 7.80 4.74 6.18
N VAL A 124 6.47 4.83 6.13
CA VAL A 124 5.60 3.83 5.50
C VAL A 124 4.69 4.57 4.53
N GLU A 125 4.71 4.18 3.27
CA GLU A 125 3.83 4.74 2.24
C GLU A 125 2.68 3.80 1.93
N GLY A 126 1.46 4.32 1.99
CA GLY A 126 0.23 3.58 1.66
C GLY A 126 -0.26 3.79 0.22
N GLY A 127 0.52 4.43 -0.65
CA GLY A 127 0.12 4.82 -2.01
C GLY A 127 -0.85 6.00 -2.05
N ALA A 128 -1.25 6.41 -3.26
CA ALA A 128 -2.17 7.53 -3.47
C ALA A 128 -3.60 7.19 -3.04
N GLN A 129 -4.40 8.25 -2.78
CA GLN A 129 -5.83 8.22 -2.48
C GLN A 129 -6.25 7.49 -1.19
N GLY A 130 -7.45 7.81 -0.71
CA GLY A 130 -8.13 7.17 0.40
C GLY A 130 -8.09 7.95 1.71
N PRO A 131 -9.15 8.72 2.04
CA PRO A 131 -9.22 9.53 3.27
C PRO A 131 -9.13 8.70 4.55
N HIS A 132 -9.50 7.42 4.50
CA HIS A 132 -9.36 6.47 5.60
C HIS A 132 -7.90 6.27 6.07
N LYS A 133 -6.91 6.59 5.24
CA LYS A 133 -5.48 6.51 5.57
C LYS A 133 -5.08 7.58 6.58
N ILE A 134 -5.63 8.78 6.47
CA ILE A 134 -5.32 9.91 7.36
C ILE A 134 -5.61 9.55 8.82
N GLN A 135 -6.77 8.93 9.09
CA GLN A 135 -7.13 8.48 10.44
C GLN A 135 -6.19 7.42 11.02
N ARG A 136 -5.39 6.76 10.18
CA ARG A 136 -4.40 5.74 10.54
C ARG A 136 -2.96 6.26 10.53
N GLY A 137 -2.79 7.59 10.43
CA GLY A 137 -1.48 8.24 10.54
C GLY A 137 -0.74 8.42 9.22
N TYR A 138 -1.33 8.05 8.09
CA TYR A 138 -0.76 8.31 6.77
C TYR A 138 -1.11 9.73 6.33
N LEU A 139 -0.27 10.67 6.68
CA LEU A 139 -0.45 12.08 6.29
C LEU A 139 -0.04 12.29 4.82
N PRO A 140 -0.70 13.21 4.11
CA PRO A 140 -0.34 13.51 2.73
C PRO A 140 1.02 14.20 2.66
N VAL A 141 1.79 13.82 1.64
CA VAL A 141 3.07 14.43 1.29
C VAL A 141 3.11 14.73 -0.20
N LYS A 142 3.89 15.73 -0.61
CA LYS A 142 4.13 15.99 -2.03
C LYS A 142 4.89 14.84 -2.64
N THR A 143 4.44 14.39 -3.81
CA THR A 143 5.16 13.46 -4.68
C THR A 143 5.39 14.12 -6.02
N PHE A 144 6.42 13.69 -6.74
CA PHE A 144 6.82 14.28 -8.01
C PHE A 144 6.85 13.20 -9.08
N SER A 145 6.41 13.58 -10.29
CA SER A 145 6.55 12.76 -11.49
C SER A 145 7.01 13.63 -12.66
N SER A 146 7.64 13.01 -13.64
CA SER A 146 8.09 13.68 -14.85
C SER A 146 7.44 13.07 -16.07
N HIS A 147 6.90 13.91 -16.94
CA HIS A 147 6.17 13.50 -18.14
C HIS A 147 6.72 14.20 -19.37
N TYR A 148 6.89 13.46 -20.46
CA TYR A 148 7.18 14.02 -21.77
C TYR A 148 5.91 14.02 -22.62
N ILE A 149 5.54 15.20 -23.12
CA ILE A 149 4.40 15.41 -24.02
C ILE A 149 4.92 15.97 -25.32
N SER A 150 4.83 15.20 -26.41
CA SER A 150 5.35 15.57 -27.72
C SER A 150 4.56 16.71 -28.38
N ASN A 151 3.24 16.72 -28.23
CA ASN A 151 2.39 17.79 -28.76
C ASN A 151 2.60 19.08 -27.97
N ILE A 152 3.08 20.13 -28.62
CA ILE A 152 3.47 21.39 -28.01
C ILE A 152 2.26 22.10 -27.37
N SER A 153 1.15 22.24 -28.11
CA SER A 153 -0.05 22.92 -27.61
C SER A 153 -0.65 22.23 -26.39
N PHE A 154 -0.69 20.90 -26.40
CA PHE A 154 -1.15 20.12 -25.26
C PHE A 154 -0.20 20.23 -24.06
N ARG A 155 1.11 20.17 -24.31
CA ARG A 155 2.14 20.38 -23.27
C ARG A 155 2.00 21.73 -22.59
N ASP A 156 1.77 22.81 -23.34
CA ASP A 156 1.62 24.15 -22.78
C ASP A 156 0.33 24.30 -21.96
N ALA A 157 -0.77 23.67 -22.41
CA ALA A 157 -2.01 23.61 -21.65
C ALA A 157 -1.82 22.86 -20.31
N VAL A 158 -1.17 21.69 -20.34
CA VAL A 158 -0.85 20.91 -19.15
C VAL A 158 0.06 21.70 -18.21
N LYS A 159 1.10 22.36 -18.74
CA LYS A 159 2.01 23.18 -17.93
C LYS A 159 1.30 24.33 -17.20
N LYS A 160 0.31 24.94 -17.85
CA LYS A 160 -0.51 25.99 -17.22
C LYS A 160 -1.37 25.39 -16.10
N TYR A 161 -2.06 24.29 -16.36
CA TYR A 161 -2.88 23.59 -15.37
C TYR A 161 -2.07 23.16 -14.14
N LEU A 162 -0.87 22.61 -14.34
CA LEU A 162 -0.03 22.12 -13.24
C LEU A 162 0.39 23.21 -12.24
N LYS A 163 0.49 24.47 -12.67
CA LYS A 163 0.77 25.59 -11.74
C LYS A 163 -0.40 25.81 -10.77
N GLU A 164 -1.62 25.76 -11.28
CA GLU A 164 -2.83 25.91 -10.47
C GLU A 164 -3.00 24.70 -9.54
N GLU A 165 -2.77 23.48 -10.06
CA GLU A 165 -2.83 22.24 -9.28
C GLU A 165 -1.81 22.22 -8.13
N GLU A 166 -0.57 22.71 -8.36
CA GLU A 166 0.46 22.75 -7.32
C GLU A 166 0.05 23.62 -6.12
N GLU A 167 -0.58 24.74 -6.36
CA GLU A 167 -1.10 25.62 -5.31
C GLU A 167 -2.25 24.96 -4.53
N ILE A 168 -3.21 24.36 -5.25
CA ILE A 168 -4.34 23.64 -4.65
C ILE A 168 -3.83 22.52 -3.76
N ILE A 169 -2.97 21.66 -4.28
CA ILE A 169 -2.41 20.52 -3.53
C ILE A 169 -1.62 20.97 -2.30
N SER A 170 -0.86 22.07 -2.43
CA SER A 170 -0.09 22.60 -1.30
C SER A 170 -1.02 23.07 -0.17
N ASN A 171 -2.10 23.75 -0.50
CA ASN A 171 -3.12 24.21 0.43
C ASN A 171 -3.88 23.04 1.07
N ASP A 172 -4.25 22.04 0.28
CA ASP A 172 -4.94 20.83 0.76
C ASP A 172 -4.06 20.04 1.75
N ILE A 173 -2.79 19.84 1.45
CA ILE A 173 -1.84 19.19 2.35
C ILE A 173 -1.74 19.96 3.68
N ALA A 174 -1.61 21.28 3.63
CA ALA A 174 -1.53 22.13 4.83
C ALA A 174 -2.82 22.01 5.67
N LEU A 175 -3.98 22.07 5.01
CA LEU A 175 -5.29 21.96 5.66
C LEU A 175 -5.49 20.60 6.31
N ILE A 176 -5.16 19.51 5.61
CA ILE A 176 -5.29 18.15 6.11
C ILE A 176 -4.37 17.96 7.32
N ASN A 177 -3.12 18.36 7.23
CA ASN A 177 -2.16 18.25 8.33
C ASN A 177 -2.61 19.04 9.57
N LYS A 178 -3.21 20.21 9.38
CA LYS A 178 -3.68 21.06 10.49
C LYS A 178 -4.96 20.52 11.13
N LYS A 179 -5.95 20.06 10.34
CA LYS A 179 -7.30 19.77 10.84
C LYS A 179 -7.56 18.28 11.09
N TYR A 180 -6.91 17.39 10.34
CA TYR A 180 -7.25 15.97 10.32
C TYR A 180 -6.11 15.04 10.74
N SER A 181 -4.95 15.59 11.12
CA SER A 181 -3.86 14.80 11.69
C SER A 181 -4.32 14.08 12.97
N PRO A 182 -4.13 12.75 13.07
CA PRO A 182 -4.44 12.01 14.29
C PRO A 182 -3.38 12.21 15.39
N PHE A 183 -2.27 12.85 15.05
CA PHE A 183 -1.19 13.12 15.99
C PHE A 183 -1.48 14.40 16.78
N LYS A 184 -1.24 14.35 18.09
CA LYS A 184 -1.28 15.56 18.91
C LYS A 184 -0.15 16.50 18.46
N ASN A 185 -0.48 17.77 18.23
CA ASN A 185 0.56 18.78 18.06
C ASN A 185 1.43 18.75 19.31
N LYS A 186 2.72 18.52 19.14
CA LYS A 186 3.66 18.82 20.21
C LYS A 186 3.74 20.35 20.27
N ASN A 187 3.07 20.95 21.26
CA ASN A 187 3.36 22.32 21.67
C ASN A 187 4.80 22.40 22.16
#